data_8b8bb9a99f7f009907c12e46f728491b
#
_entry.id   8b8bb9a99f7f009907c12e46f728491b
#
_cell.length_a   1.000
_cell.length_b   1.000
_cell.length_c   1.000
_cell.angle_alpha   90.00
_cell.angle_beta   90.00
_cell.angle_gamma   90.00
#
_symmetry.space_group_name_H-M   'P 1'
#
loop_
_entity.id
_entity.type
_entity.pdbx_description
1 polymer ?
#
loop_
_entity_poly.entity_id
_entity_poly.type
_entity_poly.pdbx_seq_one_letter_code
_entity_poly.pdbx_strand_id
1 'polypeptide(L)'
;MIITPTFTTGFETNFGANATAAKAAWNAAAKVFTDAFSDPIHINITVDAVTTPGKFGESFPGTVAITYPELYAQVVAYASTQNDAIAIGPGGSMPATDPSNGGTWQLTRAQAKALGFIPDDMSDDGGTTFGVTGNTFTFSGPIAAGTFDFQGVAAHEISEVMGRIGGANLGGGFSLIDIFSFSGPGMRSMGKGAGNFFSIDNGTTLLKEFNDSSADGGDSRDWAAGDNDAFNDISFSGVVNPASAVDLQLMDVIGYGRVNPKGSLIETVGHISFLRAHDLGTGYGKAPSFLDCEVVVLLAEQPLFAMGFQLRTDTEQPTRTEMFDLLRSAFIVGRPVRIDYETVGPRAGQIIRVANA
;
A
#
# COMPACT_ATOMS: atom_id res chain seq x y z
N MET A 1 1.21 -8.78 -8.02
CA MET A 1 -0.24 -8.50 -7.92
C MET A 1 -0.86 -8.50 -9.32
N ILE A 2 -2.08 -9.01 -9.47
CA ILE A 2 -2.83 -9.01 -10.73
C ILE A 2 -4.19 -8.36 -10.45
N ILE A 3 -4.56 -7.32 -11.22
CA ILE A 3 -5.89 -6.69 -11.16
C ILE A 3 -6.62 -7.03 -12.45
N THR A 4 -7.76 -7.69 -12.34
CA THR A 4 -8.53 -8.21 -13.49
C THR A 4 -9.90 -7.54 -13.54
N PRO A 5 -10.20 -6.76 -14.60
CA PRO A 5 -11.54 -6.19 -14.78
C PRO A 5 -12.51 -7.19 -15.44
N THR A 6 -13.76 -7.14 -14.99
CA THR A 6 -14.91 -7.70 -15.70
C THR A 6 -15.81 -6.55 -16.16
N PHE A 7 -15.67 -6.14 -17.41
CA PHE A 7 -16.51 -5.07 -17.97
C PHE A 7 -17.91 -5.57 -18.26
N THR A 8 -18.92 -4.87 -17.74
CA THR A 8 -20.33 -5.21 -17.94
C THR A 8 -20.84 -4.84 -19.34
N THR A 9 -21.99 -5.34 -19.71
CA THR A 9 -22.71 -4.86 -20.91
C THR A 9 -23.15 -3.40 -20.76
N GLY A 10 -23.40 -2.94 -19.53
CA GLY A 10 -23.68 -1.53 -19.21
C GLY A 10 -22.49 -0.63 -19.55
N PHE A 11 -21.27 -1.05 -19.21
CA PHE A 11 -20.06 -0.35 -19.58
C PHE A 11 -19.93 -0.17 -21.09
N GLU A 12 -20.08 -1.28 -21.84
CA GLU A 12 -20.01 -1.25 -23.29
C GLU A 12 -21.06 -0.33 -23.93
N THR A 13 -22.30 -0.45 -23.46
CA THR A 13 -23.42 0.29 -24.02
C THR A 13 -23.30 1.79 -23.72
N ASN A 14 -22.95 2.16 -22.48
CA ASN A 14 -23.00 3.54 -22.03
C ASN A 14 -21.77 4.36 -22.48
N PHE A 15 -20.59 3.73 -22.60
CA PHE A 15 -19.45 4.36 -23.27
C PHE A 15 -19.54 4.31 -24.80
N GLY A 16 -20.29 3.37 -25.38
CA GLY A 16 -20.53 3.27 -26.83
C GLY A 16 -19.24 3.24 -27.64
N ALA A 17 -19.07 4.21 -28.55
CA ALA A 17 -17.88 4.30 -29.40
C ALA A 17 -16.56 4.50 -28.60
N ASN A 18 -16.65 5.00 -27.37
CA ASN A 18 -15.50 5.22 -26.48
C ASN A 18 -15.15 4.00 -25.61
N ALA A 19 -15.95 2.92 -25.62
CA ALA A 19 -15.77 1.79 -24.70
C ALA A 19 -14.35 1.17 -24.78
N THR A 20 -13.79 1.02 -25.98
CA THR A 20 -12.43 0.50 -26.16
C THR A 20 -11.38 1.41 -25.52
N ALA A 21 -11.50 2.72 -25.70
CA ALA A 21 -10.58 3.70 -25.13
C ALA A 21 -10.72 3.76 -23.60
N ALA A 22 -11.96 3.70 -23.08
CA ALA A 22 -12.24 3.67 -21.65
C ALA A 22 -11.67 2.40 -20.98
N LYS A 23 -11.79 1.23 -21.58
CA LYS A 23 -11.13 -0.01 -21.11
C LYS A 23 -9.62 0.12 -21.07
N ALA A 24 -9.02 0.68 -22.10
CA ALA A 24 -7.57 0.89 -22.14
C ALA A 24 -7.11 1.82 -21.01
N ALA A 25 -7.83 2.90 -20.77
CA ALA A 25 -7.52 3.85 -19.69
C ALA A 25 -7.74 3.24 -18.29
N TRP A 26 -8.80 2.45 -18.08
CA TRP A 26 -9.02 1.72 -16.84
C TRP A 26 -7.87 0.73 -16.56
N ASN A 27 -7.46 -0.03 -17.57
CA ASN A 27 -6.32 -0.96 -17.43
C ASN A 27 -5.00 -0.21 -17.17
N ALA A 28 -4.83 0.99 -17.72
CA ALA A 28 -3.67 1.83 -17.45
C ALA A 28 -3.68 2.34 -15.99
N ALA A 29 -4.85 2.67 -15.45
CA ALA A 29 -5.02 2.99 -14.03
C ALA A 29 -4.67 1.80 -13.12
N ALA A 30 -5.21 0.61 -13.41
CA ALA A 30 -4.88 -0.61 -12.67
C ALA A 30 -3.38 -0.93 -12.71
N LYS A 31 -2.73 -0.63 -13.85
CA LYS A 31 -1.28 -0.85 -14.02
C LYS A 31 -0.44 -0.01 -13.06
N VAL A 32 -0.89 1.14 -12.62
CA VAL A 32 -0.18 1.95 -11.61
C VAL A 32 0.04 1.13 -10.34
N PHE A 33 -0.97 0.42 -9.88
CA PHE A 33 -0.88 -0.40 -8.67
C PHE A 33 -0.13 -1.71 -8.90
N THR A 34 -0.33 -2.37 -10.04
CA THR A 34 0.40 -3.62 -10.34
C THR A 34 1.89 -3.40 -10.58
N ASP A 35 2.29 -2.21 -11.01
CA ASP A 35 3.70 -1.82 -11.11
C ASP A 35 4.29 -1.44 -9.74
N ALA A 36 3.46 -0.92 -8.83
CA ALA A 36 3.90 -0.43 -7.52
C ALA A 36 3.95 -1.53 -6.44
N PHE A 37 3.12 -2.58 -6.56
CA PHE A 37 2.93 -3.57 -5.50
C PHE A 37 3.13 -5.01 -6.01
N SER A 38 3.76 -5.85 -5.16
CA SER A 38 4.22 -7.19 -5.53
C SER A 38 3.44 -8.34 -4.86
N ASP A 39 2.38 -8.04 -4.14
CA ASP A 39 1.57 -9.05 -3.45
C ASP A 39 1.14 -10.16 -4.42
N PRO A 40 1.30 -11.43 -4.07
CA PRO A 40 0.95 -12.53 -4.95
C PRO A 40 -0.56 -12.85 -4.89
N ILE A 41 -1.38 -11.85 -5.20
CA ILE A 41 -2.85 -11.92 -5.13
C ILE A 41 -3.50 -11.49 -6.45
N HIS A 42 -4.74 -11.96 -6.65
CA HIS A 42 -5.66 -11.52 -7.70
C HIS A 42 -6.74 -10.63 -7.11
N ILE A 43 -6.92 -9.45 -7.70
CA ILE A 43 -8.00 -8.53 -7.37
C ILE A 43 -8.94 -8.49 -8.58
N ASN A 44 -10.17 -8.97 -8.39
CA ASN A 44 -11.17 -9.06 -9.46
C ASN A 44 -12.19 -7.95 -9.26
N ILE A 45 -12.35 -7.08 -10.25
CA ILE A 45 -13.20 -5.88 -10.16
C ILE A 45 -14.23 -5.89 -11.28
N THR A 46 -15.51 -5.85 -10.92
CA THR A 46 -16.60 -5.60 -11.87
C THR A 46 -16.61 -4.12 -12.23
N VAL A 47 -16.56 -3.81 -13.53
CA VAL A 47 -16.48 -2.43 -14.03
C VAL A 47 -17.73 -2.10 -14.84
N ASP A 48 -18.48 -1.09 -14.39
CA ASP A 48 -19.71 -0.65 -15.01
C ASP A 48 -19.70 0.84 -15.39
N ALA A 49 -20.67 1.25 -16.21
CA ALA A 49 -20.95 2.64 -16.50
C ALA A 49 -22.46 2.90 -16.49
N VAL A 50 -22.87 4.07 -16.02
CA VAL A 50 -24.28 4.40 -15.86
C VAL A 50 -24.60 5.78 -16.46
N THR A 51 -25.86 5.94 -16.84
CA THR A 51 -26.39 7.22 -17.36
C THR A 51 -27.14 8.01 -16.29
N THR A 52 -27.00 7.64 -15.01
CA THR A 52 -27.65 8.36 -13.90
C THR A 52 -27.04 9.76 -13.75
N PRO A 53 -27.83 10.83 -13.83
CA PRO A 53 -27.34 12.18 -13.65
C PRO A 53 -26.71 12.40 -12.27
N GLY A 54 -25.62 13.17 -12.20
CA GLY A 54 -24.91 13.48 -10.96
C GLY A 54 -23.94 12.39 -10.47
N LYS A 55 -23.88 11.24 -11.14
CA LYS A 55 -22.82 10.24 -10.89
C LYS A 55 -21.56 10.64 -11.64
N PHE A 56 -20.39 10.38 -11.01
CA PHE A 56 -19.08 10.64 -11.60
C PHE A 56 -18.23 9.37 -11.58
N GLY A 57 -17.57 9.05 -10.47
CA GLY A 57 -16.99 7.76 -10.13
C GLY A 57 -17.65 7.22 -8.85
N GLU A 58 -17.64 5.94 -8.64
CA GLU A 58 -18.15 5.29 -7.44
C GLU A 58 -17.57 3.88 -7.30
N SER A 59 -17.09 3.53 -6.11
CA SER A 59 -16.60 2.20 -5.78
C SER A 59 -17.56 1.42 -4.89
N PHE A 60 -17.53 0.10 -5.00
CA PHE A 60 -18.35 -0.82 -4.19
C PHE A 60 -17.49 -2.00 -3.73
N PRO A 61 -16.58 -1.83 -2.78
CA PRO A 61 -15.74 -2.91 -2.31
C PRO A 61 -16.54 -3.98 -1.56
N GLY A 62 -16.22 -5.24 -1.81
CA GLY A 62 -16.60 -6.32 -0.91
C GLY A 62 -15.88 -6.15 0.43
N THR A 63 -16.50 -6.55 1.56
CA THR A 63 -15.95 -6.33 2.89
C THR A 63 -15.77 -7.60 3.70
N VAL A 64 -14.83 -7.58 4.63
CA VAL A 64 -14.55 -8.63 5.62
C VAL A 64 -14.46 -7.99 7.00
N ALA A 65 -15.30 -8.45 7.93
CA ALA A 65 -15.25 -8.02 9.32
C ALA A 65 -14.09 -8.72 10.06
N ILE A 66 -13.38 -7.98 10.88
CA ILE A 66 -12.23 -8.48 11.64
C ILE A 66 -12.21 -7.89 13.05
N THR A 67 -11.41 -8.45 13.95
CA THR A 67 -11.10 -7.83 15.24
C THR A 67 -9.82 -7.01 15.16
N TYR A 68 -9.68 -5.98 15.99
CA TYR A 68 -8.46 -5.18 16.03
C TYR A 68 -7.19 -5.99 16.37
N PRO A 69 -7.20 -6.91 17.33
CA PRO A 69 -6.02 -7.74 17.60
C PRO A 69 -5.57 -8.57 16.40
N GLU A 70 -6.52 -9.12 15.62
CA GLU A 70 -6.21 -9.83 14.38
C GLU A 70 -5.62 -8.87 13.33
N LEU A 71 -6.24 -7.69 13.16
CA LEU A 71 -5.73 -6.65 12.26
C LEU A 71 -4.30 -6.27 12.60
N TYR A 72 -4.04 -5.91 13.85
CA TYR A 72 -2.70 -5.54 14.31
C TYR A 72 -1.68 -6.66 14.06
N ALA A 73 -2.03 -7.89 14.44
CA ALA A 73 -1.15 -9.04 14.25
C ALA A 73 -0.78 -9.26 12.78
N GLN A 74 -1.74 -9.11 11.86
CA GLN A 74 -1.49 -9.30 10.43
C GLN A 74 -0.72 -8.12 9.82
N VAL A 75 -1.06 -6.88 10.14
CA VAL A 75 -0.30 -5.71 9.66
C VAL A 75 1.17 -5.83 10.08
N VAL A 76 1.43 -6.15 11.36
CA VAL A 76 2.80 -6.41 11.85
C VAL A 76 3.43 -7.60 11.13
N ALA A 77 2.66 -8.66 10.90
CA ALA A 77 3.12 -9.87 10.25
C ALA A 77 3.50 -9.68 8.77
N TYR A 78 2.83 -8.78 8.06
CA TYR A 78 3.03 -8.52 6.63
C TYR A 78 3.88 -7.27 6.36
N ALA A 79 4.28 -6.53 7.39
CA ALA A 79 5.18 -5.39 7.28
C ALA A 79 6.47 -5.77 6.54
N SER A 80 6.79 -5.04 5.48
CA SER A 80 7.89 -5.39 4.57
C SER A 80 8.68 -4.19 4.07
N THR A 81 8.22 -2.97 4.36
CA THR A 81 8.81 -1.73 3.86
C THR A 81 9.33 -0.85 4.98
N GLN A 82 10.07 0.20 4.62
CA GLN A 82 10.47 1.21 5.60
C GLN A 82 9.28 2.01 6.14
N ASN A 83 8.24 2.24 5.32
CA ASN A 83 7.03 2.91 5.78
C ASN A 83 6.29 2.06 6.82
N ASP A 84 6.20 0.74 6.60
CA ASP A 84 5.65 -0.18 7.59
C ASP A 84 6.46 -0.13 8.90
N ALA A 85 7.79 -0.16 8.80
CA ALA A 85 8.66 -0.11 9.98
C ALA A 85 8.47 1.18 10.79
N ILE A 86 8.24 2.32 10.13
CA ILE A 86 7.89 3.58 10.80
C ILE A 86 6.49 3.46 11.42
N ALA A 87 5.51 2.96 10.67
CA ALA A 87 4.11 2.90 11.10
C ALA A 87 3.88 2.01 12.32
N ILE A 88 4.59 0.87 12.40
CA ILE A 88 4.46 -0.10 13.51
C ILE A 88 5.53 0.06 14.60
N GLY A 89 6.57 0.83 14.34
CA GLY A 89 7.70 1.05 15.26
C GLY A 89 7.38 1.96 16.45
N PRO A 90 8.35 2.19 17.33
CA PRO A 90 8.19 3.13 18.45
C PRO A 90 7.83 4.53 17.95
N GLY A 91 6.70 5.08 18.40
CA GLY A 91 6.19 6.37 17.92
C GLY A 91 5.47 6.32 16.57
N GLY A 92 5.22 5.13 16.03
CA GLY A 92 4.47 4.95 14.78
C GLY A 92 2.96 5.12 14.93
N SER A 93 2.28 5.10 13.79
CA SER A 93 0.83 5.33 13.75
C SER A 93 0.00 4.10 14.08
N MET A 94 0.55 2.88 14.06
CA MET A 94 -0.20 1.65 14.33
C MET A 94 -0.13 1.28 15.83
N PRO A 95 -1.18 1.53 16.63
CA PRO A 95 -1.13 1.24 18.07
C PRO A 95 -1.34 -0.26 18.33
N ALA A 96 -0.64 -0.82 19.32
CA ALA A 96 -0.85 -2.21 19.73
C ALA A 96 -2.20 -2.46 20.42
N THR A 97 -2.84 -1.40 20.93
CA THR A 97 -4.15 -1.45 21.59
C THR A 97 -5.21 -0.84 20.67
N ASP A 98 -6.40 -1.44 20.63
CA ASP A 98 -7.53 -0.97 19.82
C ASP A 98 -7.86 0.51 20.10
N PRO A 99 -7.66 1.41 19.13
CA PRO A 99 -7.93 2.83 19.33
C PRO A 99 -9.41 3.17 19.20
N SER A 100 -10.25 2.24 18.78
CA SER A 100 -11.70 2.45 18.56
C SER A 100 -12.54 2.28 19.83
N ASN A 101 -11.93 1.84 20.95
CA ASN A 101 -12.64 1.46 22.17
C ASN A 101 -13.70 0.36 21.95
N GLY A 102 -13.39 -0.64 21.13
CA GLY A 102 -14.26 -1.79 20.88
C GLY A 102 -15.23 -1.58 19.69
N GLY A 103 -14.90 -0.67 18.79
CA GLY A 103 -15.64 -0.50 17.53
C GLY A 103 -15.44 -1.68 16.57
N THR A 104 -16.31 -1.76 15.58
CA THR A 104 -16.23 -2.78 14.50
C THR A 104 -15.15 -2.39 13.51
N TRP A 105 -14.33 -3.36 13.08
CA TRP A 105 -13.31 -3.18 12.05
C TRP A 105 -13.67 -3.94 10.79
N GLN A 106 -13.42 -3.30 9.65
CA GLN A 106 -13.67 -3.87 8.33
C GLN A 106 -12.47 -3.62 7.42
N LEU A 107 -12.16 -4.62 6.60
CA LEU A 107 -11.26 -4.51 5.46
C LEU A 107 -12.05 -4.68 4.17
N THR A 108 -11.57 -4.14 3.07
CA THR A 108 -12.06 -4.58 1.76
C THR A 108 -11.58 -6.01 1.49
N ARG A 109 -12.26 -6.76 0.60
CA ARG A 109 -11.82 -8.11 0.25
C ARG A 109 -10.43 -8.13 -0.35
N ALA A 110 -10.12 -7.18 -1.23
CA ALA A 110 -8.79 -7.04 -1.82
C ALA A 110 -7.72 -6.84 -0.75
N GLN A 111 -7.96 -5.97 0.23
CA GLN A 111 -7.07 -5.73 1.37
C GLN A 111 -6.95 -6.96 2.28
N ALA A 112 -8.05 -7.68 2.50
CA ALA A 112 -8.05 -8.91 3.29
C ALA A 112 -7.24 -10.04 2.63
N LYS A 113 -7.22 -10.12 1.29
CA LYS A 113 -6.30 -10.99 0.55
C LYS A 113 -4.85 -10.58 0.72
N ALA A 114 -4.54 -9.28 0.55
CA ALA A 114 -3.19 -8.74 0.69
C ALA A 114 -2.59 -9.01 2.08
N LEU A 115 -3.40 -8.87 3.13
CA LEU A 115 -3.01 -9.14 4.52
C LEU A 115 -3.18 -10.61 4.93
N GLY A 116 -3.59 -11.51 4.04
CA GLY A 116 -3.69 -12.95 4.32
C GLY A 116 -4.84 -13.35 5.26
N PHE A 117 -5.86 -12.52 5.42
CA PHE A 117 -7.08 -12.88 6.18
C PHE A 117 -7.96 -13.86 5.45
N ILE A 118 -8.00 -13.77 4.13
CA ILE A 118 -8.75 -14.68 3.27
C ILE A 118 -7.82 -15.22 2.18
N PRO A 119 -8.09 -16.42 1.64
CA PRO A 119 -7.31 -16.98 0.55
C PRO A 119 -7.43 -16.11 -0.71
N ASP A 120 -6.38 -16.14 -1.54
CA ASP A 120 -6.45 -15.62 -2.89
C ASP A 120 -7.36 -16.50 -3.73
N ASP A 121 -8.54 -16.01 -4.04
CA ASP A 121 -9.54 -16.66 -4.87
C ASP A 121 -9.94 -15.79 -6.08
N MET A 122 -10.72 -16.35 -6.98
CA MET A 122 -11.20 -15.66 -8.19
C MET A 122 -12.57 -15.00 -8.00
N SER A 123 -13.07 -14.90 -6.78
CA SER A 123 -14.32 -14.19 -6.47
C SER A 123 -14.18 -12.70 -6.74
N ASP A 124 -15.30 -12.03 -6.99
CA ASP A 124 -15.34 -10.56 -7.14
C ASP A 124 -14.96 -9.88 -5.82
N ASP A 125 -14.01 -8.96 -5.88
CA ASP A 125 -13.51 -8.22 -4.73
C ASP A 125 -14.21 -6.87 -4.58
N GLY A 126 -14.93 -6.44 -5.62
CA GLY A 126 -15.70 -5.20 -5.62
C GLY A 126 -15.99 -4.69 -7.01
N GLY A 127 -16.60 -3.53 -7.10
CA GLY A 127 -16.97 -2.90 -8.34
C GLY A 127 -16.54 -1.45 -8.42
N THR A 128 -16.39 -0.95 -9.66
CA THR A 128 -16.24 0.46 -9.98
C THR A 128 -17.27 0.86 -11.03
N THR A 129 -17.94 2.01 -10.84
CA THR A 129 -18.98 2.50 -11.76
C THR A 129 -18.70 3.93 -12.15
N PHE A 130 -18.86 4.25 -13.43
CA PHE A 130 -18.58 5.57 -13.99
C PHE A 130 -19.84 6.21 -14.58
N GLY A 131 -20.14 7.44 -14.20
CA GLY A 131 -21.26 8.20 -14.74
C GLY A 131 -20.89 8.88 -16.04
N VAL A 132 -21.62 8.59 -17.12
CA VAL A 132 -21.37 9.18 -18.45
C VAL A 132 -22.28 10.36 -18.79
N THR A 133 -23.36 10.58 -18.03
CA THR A 133 -24.30 11.69 -18.26
C THR A 133 -23.78 12.96 -17.62
N GLY A 134 -23.51 13.98 -18.44
CA GLY A 134 -22.97 15.27 -17.98
C GLY A 134 -21.44 15.27 -17.77
N ASN A 135 -20.78 14.11 -17.89
CA ASN A 135 -19.35 14.00 -17.78
C ASN A 135 -18.74 13.66 -19.14
N THR A 136 -17.71 14.39 -19.52
CA THR A 136 -16.92 14.09 -20.71
C THR A 136 -15.53 13.69 -20.27
N PHE A 137 -15.11 12.49 -20.66
CA PHE A 137 -13.81 11.96 -20.28
C PHE A 137 -12.80 12.02 -21.44
N THR A 138 -11.55 12.30 -21.09
CA THR A 138 -10.37 12.03 -21.92
C THR A 138 -9.73 10.74 -21.45
N PHE A 139 -9.48 9.81 -22.36
CA PHE A 139 -8.99 8.46 -22.03
C PHE A 139 -7.48 8.29 -22.24
N SER A 140 -6.82 9.24 -22.91
CA SER A 140 -5.37 9.21 -23.15
C SER A 140 -4.86 10.55 -23.66
N GLY A 141 -3.57 10.82 -23.45
CA GLY A 141 -2.92 12.05 -23.91
C GLY A 141 -3.24 13.27 -23.02
N PRO A 142 -3.04 14.48 -23.54
CA PRO A 142 -3.37 15.70 -22.80
C PRO A 142 -4.86 15.80 -22.53
N ILE A 143 -5.23 16.16 -21.32
CA ILE A 143 -6.64 16.31 -20.93
C ILE A 143 -7.19 17.60 -21.53
N ALA A 144 -8.21 17.49 -22.36
CA ALA A 144 -8.81 18.65 -23.00
C ALA A 144 -9.62 19.50 -21.99
N ALA A 145 -9.65 20.82 -22.20
CA ALA A 145 -10.45 21.71 -21.37
C ALA A 145 -11.92 21.27 -21.38
N GLY A 146 -12.54 21.23 -20.19
CA GLY A 146 -13.92 20.78 -20.00
C GLY A 146 -14.11 19.27 -19.99
N THR A 147 -13.02 18.48 -20.07
CA THR A 147 -13.08 17.02 -19.92
C THR A 147 -12.30 16.58 -18.67
N PHE A 148 -12.58 15.38 -18.19
CA PHE A 148 -11.93 14.81 -17.01
C PHE A 148 -10.96 13.70 -17.40
N ASP A 149 -9.89 13.54 -16.62
CA ASP A 149 -8.93 12.43 -16.78
C ASP A 149 -9.56 11.12 -16.31
N PHE A 150 -10.00 10.27 -17.25
CA PHE A 150 -10.61 8.99 -16.91
C PHE A 150 -9.65 8.04 -16.21
N GLN A 151 -8.35 8.10 -16.54
CA GLN A 151 -7.35 7.25 -15.88
C GLN A 151 -7.20 7.63 -14.41
N GLY A 152 -7.18 8.94 -14.08
CA GLY A 152 -7.13 9.41 -12.71
C GLY A 152 -8.37 8.99 -11.90
N VAL A 153 -9.58 9.19 -12.49
CA VAL A 153 -10.83 8.75 -11.85
C VAL A 153 -10.85 7.23 -11.64
N ALA A 154 -10.43 6.44 -12.63
CA ALA A 154 -10.36 4.99 -12.47
C ALA A 154 -9.34 4.56 -11.41
N ALA A 155 -8.20 5.23 -11.28
CA ALA A 155 -7.22 4.97 -10.23
C ALA A 155 -7.81 5.27 -8.84
N HIS A 156 -8.59 6.33 -8.71
CA HIS A 156 -9.34 6.66 -7.49
C HIS A 156 -10.21 5.49 -7.05
N GLU A 157 -11.14 5.06 -7.91
CA GLU A 157 -12.12 4.01 -7.59
C GLU A 157 -11.45 2.64 -7.35
N ILE A 158 -10.41 2.30 -8.13
CA ILE A 158 -9.64 1.07 -7.91
C ILE A 158 -8.97 1.08 -6.54
N SER A 159 -8.40 2.21 -6.12
CA SER A 159 -7.72 2.32 -4.82
C SER A 159 -8.68 2.14 -3.64
N GLU A 160 -9.94 2.54 -3.80
CA GLU A 160 -10.97 2.33 -2.78
C GLU A 160 -11.38 0.86 -2.68
N VAL A 161 -11.55 0.16 -3.81
CA VAL A 161 -11.70 -1.30 -3.80
C VAL A 161 -10.51 -1.97 -3.12
N MET A 162 -9.31 -1.42 -3.28
CA MET A 162 -8.10 -1.89 -2.62
C MET A 162 -7.98 -1.48 -1.14
N GLY A 163 -8.90 -0.70 -0.56
CA GLY A 163 -8.94 -0.40 0.87
C GLY A 163 -8.63 1.05 1.26
N ARG A 164 -8.44 1.96 0.30
CA ARG A 164 -8.32 3.40 0.54
C ARG A 164 -9.70 4.03 0.82
N ILE A 165 -10.45 3.46 1.72
CA ILE A 165 -11.81 3.89 2.03
C ILE A 165 -12.04 3.86 3.54
N GLY A 166 -12.63 4.93 4.08
CA GLY A 166 -12.93 5.04 5.51
C GLY A 166 -14.02 4.05 5.96
N GLY A 167 -13.95 3.58 7.19
CA GLY A 167 -14.94 2.63 7.73
C GLY A 167 -16.37 3.16 7.69
N ALA A 168 -16.57 4.48 7.79
CA ALA A 168 -17.87 5.11 7.64
C ALA A 168 -18.51 4.86 6.27
N ASN A 169 -17.71 4.72 5.22
CA ASN A 169 -18.15 4.44 3.85
C ASN A 169 -18.28 2.93 3.56
N LEU A 170 -17.75 2.07 4.45
CA LEU A 170 -17.91 0.61 4.40
C LEU A 170 -19.15 0.09 5.16
N GLY A 171 -20.14 0.93 5.41
CA GLY A 171 -21.33 0.58 6.15
C GLY A 171 -21.25 0.82 7.66
N GLY A 172 -20.22 1.53 8.11
CA GLY A 172 -20.00 1.93 9.50
C GLY A 172 -18.84 1.20 10.17
N GLY A 173 -18.39 1.71 11.31
CA GLY A 173 -17.20 1.22 12.00
C GLY A 173 -15.91 1.89 11.54
N PHE A 174 -14.82 1.13 11.54
CA PHE A 174 -13.47 1.61 11.20
C PHE A 174 -12.81 0.71 10.17
N SER A 175 -11.94 1.30 9.37
CA SER A 175 -11.07 0.63 8.42
C SER A 175 -9.60 0.91 8.74
N LEU A 176 -8.68 0.19 8.10
CA LEU A 176 -7.25 0.35 8.40
C LEU A 176 -6.74 1.77 8.11
N ILE A 177 -7.25 2.44 7.08
CA ILE A 177 -6.85 3.82 6.77
C ILE A 177 -7.21 4.81 7.89
N ASP A 178 -8.28 4.56 8.66
CA ASP A 178 -8.69 5.44 9.76
C ASP A 178 -7.63 5.53 10.86
N ILE A 179 -6.79 4.52 11.01
CA ILE A 179 -5.69 4.50 11.98
C ILE A 179 -4.65 5.58 11.66
N PHE A 180 -4.46 5.90 10.39
CA PHE A 180 -3.45 6.83 9.90
C PHE A 180 -3.94 8.28 9.81
N SER A 181 -5.12 8.58 10.37
CA SER A 181 -5.70 9.92 10.38
C SER A 181 -5.46 10.63 11.71
N PHE A 182 -4.91 11.85 11.63
CA PHE A 182 -4.52 12.67 12.77
C PHE A 182 -4.97 14.12 12.59
N SER A 183 -5.22 14.81 13.69
CA SER A 183 -5.46 16.27 13.74
C SER A 183 -4.28 17.04 14.35
N GLY A 184 -3.21 16.35 14.74
CA GLY A 184 -1.98 16.90 15.32
C GLY A 184 -1.10 15.79 15.88
N PRO A 185 0.14 16.11 16.32
CA PRO A 185 1.06 15.13 16.90
C PRO A 185 0.44 14.37 18.08
N GLY A 186 0.38 13.03 17.95
CA GLY A 186 -0.26 12.16 18.94
C GLY A 186 -1.78 12.26 19.01
N MET A 187 -2.40 13.11 18.22
CA MET A 187 -3.85 13.36 18.22
C MET A 187 -4.53 12.63 17.07
N ARG A 188 -4.75 11.33 17.25
CA ARG A 188 -5.48 10.51 16.29
C ARG A 188 -6.93 10.97 16.13
N SER A 189 -7.42 11.07 14.92
CA SER A 189 -8.78 11.48 14.59
C SER A 189 -9.37 10.51 13.55
N MET A 190 -10.02 9.44 14.01
CA MET A 190 -10.59 8.41 13.13
C MET A 190 -11.97 8.79 12.56
N GLY A 191 -12.55 9.89 13.03
CA GLY A 191 -13.81 10.45 12.54
C GLY A 191 -13.61 11.41 11.37
N LYS A 192 -14.76 11.94 10.90
CA LYS A 192 -14.82 13.06 9.95
C LYS A 192 -14.38 14.36 10.65
N GLY A 193 -13.85 15.31 9.91
CA GLY A 193 -13.54 16.63 10.44
C GLY A 193 -12.44 17.36 9.69
N ALA A 194 -12.51 18.69 9.73
CA ALA A 194 -11.52 19.57 9.14
C ALA A 194 -10.13 19.39 9.77
N GLY A 195 -9.09 19.55 8.96
CA GLY A 195 -7.69 19.50 9.41
C GLY A 195 -7.18 18.13 9.78
N ASN A 196 -7.92 17.06 9.46
CA ASN A 196 -7.39 15.72 9.54
C ASN A 196 -6.39 15.46 8.43
N PHE A 197 -5.31 14.74 8.72
CA PHE A 197 -4.26 14.44 7.75
C PHE A 197 -3.69 13.04 7.91
N PHE A 198 -3.13 12.54 6.83
CA PHE A 198 -2.41 11.28 6.78
C PHE A 198 -1.02 11.42 7.43
N SER A 199 -0.70 10.47 8.30
CA SER A 199 0.61 10.36 8.94
C SER A 199 0.93 8.92 9.32
N ILE A 200 2.19 8.52 9.19
CA ILE A 200 2.69 7.18 9.56
C ILE A 200 3.52 7.20 10.85
N ASP A 201 3.79 8.38 11.40
CA ASP A 201 4.63 8.62 12.59
C ASP A 201 3.85 9.30 13.73
N ASN A 202 2.63 8.80 13.98
CA ASN A 202 1.74 9.25 15.07
C ASN A 202 1.40 10.75 14.99
N GLY A 203 1.18 11.26 13.78
CA GLY A 203 0.77 12.65 13.56
C GLY A 203 1.91 13.67 13.65
N THR A 204 3.16 13.23 13.75
CA THR A 204 4.33 14.12 13.80
C THR A 204 4.58 14.78 12.45
N THR A 205 4.50 14.01 11.37
CA THR A 205 4.63 14.52 10.00
C THR A 205 3.27 14.54 9.33
N LEU A 206 2.84 15.72 8.86
CA LEU A 206 1.70 15.86 7.96
C LEU A 206 2.19 15.46 6.56
N LEU A 207 1.71 14.33 6.05
CA LEU A 207 2.05 13.86 4.70
C LEU A 207 1.08 14.42 3.66
N LYS A 208 -0.23 14.37 3.92
CA LYS A 208 -1.27 14.98 3.08
C LYS A 208 -2.57 15.17 3.87
N GLU A 209 -3.30 16.24 3.61
CA GLU A 209 -4.57 16.53 4.28
C GLU A 209 -5.71 15.67 3.70
N PHE A 210 -6.57 15.15 4.58
CA PHE A 210 -7.80 14.49 4.21
C PHE A 210 -8.92 15.50 3.97
N ASN A 211 -9.88 15.11 3.13
CA ASN A 211 -11.07 15.90 2.86
C ASN A 211 -11.93 16.10 4.13
N ASP A 212 -12.49 17.30 4.28
CA ASP A 212 -13.52 17.59 5.30
C ASP A 212 -14.90 17.21 4.79
N SER A 213 -15.21 15.93 4.77
CA SER A 213 -16.51 15.42 4.33
C SER A 213 -17.71 15.91 5.17
N SER A 214 -17.48 16.59 6.29
CA SER A 214 -18.55 17.27 7.04
C SER A 214 -18.98 18.56 6.38
N ALA A 215 -18.14 19.17 5.55
CA ALA A 215 -18.42 20.41 4.84
C ALA A 215 -19.07 20.17 3.47
N ASP A 216 -18.65 19.15 2.73
CA ASP A 216 -19.06 18.94 1.33
C ASP A 216 -19.81 17.63 1.08
N GLY A 217 -19.78 16.69 2.02
CA GLY A 217 -20.46 15.40 1.90
C GLY A 217 -19.67 14.34 1.10
N GLY A 218 -18.44 14.66 0.66
CA GLY A 218 -17.53 13.74 0.00
C GLY A 218 -16.92 12.70 0.95
N ASP A 219 -15.98 11.91 0.47
CA ASP A 219 -15.35 10.86 1.24
C ASP A 219 -14.28 11.41 2.18
N SER A 220 -14.32 10.98 3.44
CA SER A 220 -13.47 11.51 4.50
C SER A 220 -12.02 11.01 4.47
N ARG A 221 -11.71 10.08 3.57
CA ARG A 221 -10.35 9.52 3.38
C ARG A 221 -9.80 9.81 1.99
N ASP A 222 -10.50 10.61 1.22
CA ASP A 222 -9.94 11.28 0.07
C ASP A 222 -9.05 12.43 0.50
N TRP A 223 -8.18 12.88 -0.39
CA TRP A 223 -7.39 14.08 -0.11
C TRP A 223 -8.24 15.35 -0.26
N ALA A 224 -7.95 16.32 0.58
CA ALA A 224 -8.47 17.67 0.38
C ALA A 224 -8.05 18.20 -1.00
N ALA A 225 -8.96 18.91 -1.65
CA ALA A 225 -8.67 19.52 -2.95
C ALA A 225 -7.49 20.51 -2.86
N GLY A 226 -6.59 20.44 -3.83
CA GLY A 226 -5.39 21.28 -3.87
C GLY A 226 -4.53 20.97 -5.08
N ASP A 227 -3.67 19.99 -4.97
CA ASP A 227 -2.86 19.50 -6.08
C ASP A 227 -3.67 18.61 -7.01
N ASN A 228 -3.21 18.43 -8.26
CA ASN A 228 -3.78 17.45 -9.17
C ASN A 228 -3.32 16.05 -8.75
N ASP A 229 -4.23 15.26 -8.22
CA ASP A 229 -3.95 13.97 -7.63
C ASP A 229 -5.14 13.02 -7.84
N ALA A 230 -4.86 11.74 -8.09
CA ALA A 230 -5.90 10.74 -8.32
C ALA A 230 -6.77 10.50 -7.07
N PHE A 231 -6.22 10.66 -5.86
CA PHE A 231 -6.94 10.39 -4.61
C PHE A 231 -7.66 11.61 -4.02
N ASN A 232 -7.70 12.74 -4.75
CA ASN A 232 -8.49 13.88 -4.34
C ASN A 232 -10.00 13.57 -4.38
N ASP A 233 -10.74 14.10 -3.41
CA ASP A 233 -12.22 14.09 -3.39
C ASP A 233 -12.83 14.75 -4.65
N ILE A 234 -12.17 15.77 -5.18
CA ILE A 234 -12.63 16.49 -6.37
C ILE A 234 -11.63 16.35 -7.51
N SER A 235 -12.07 15.77 -8.62
CA SER A 235 -11.34 15.82 -9.88
C SER A 235 -11.64 17.10 -10.64
N PHE A 236 -10.60 17.85 -11.03
CA PHE A 236 -10.75 19.04 -11.86
C PHE A 236 -10.68 18.70 -13.34
N SER A 237 -11.46 19.41 -14.17
CA SER A 237 -11.41 19.25 -15.62
C SER A 237 -10.18 19.91 -16.24
N GLY A 238 -9.71 19.37 -17.36
CA GLY A 238 -8.58 19.95 -18.13
C GLY A 238 -7.20 19.63 -17.57
N VAL A 239 -7.09 18.78 -16.56
CA VAL A 239 -5.83 18.41 -15.89
C VAL A 239 -5.69 16.92 -15.75
N VAL A 240 -4.44 16.44 -15.73
CA VAL A 240 -4.10 15.05 -15.41
C VAL A 240 -4.09 14.91 -13.89
N ASN A 241 -4.71 13.85 -13.36
CA ASN A 241 -4.71 13.50 -11.93
C ASN A 241 -3.92 12.18 -11.73
N PRO A 242 -2.59 12.24 -11.60
CA PRO A 242 -1.77 11.03 -11.42
C PRO A 242 -1.85 10.54 -9.98
N ALA A 243 -1.62 9.24 -9.78
CA ALA A 243 -1.30 8.73 -8.45
C ALA A 243 0.09 9.24 -8.01
N SER A 244 0.16 9.85 -6.84
CA SER A 244 1.35 10.47 -6.28
C SER A 244 2.20 9.49 -5.44
N ALA A 245 3.38 9.91 -5.03
CA ALA A 245 4.22 9.13 -4.12
C ALA A 245 3.56 8.93 -2.74
N VAL A 246 2.78 9.90 -2.28
CA VAL A 246 2.04 9.82 -1.01
C VAL A 246 0.87 8.84 -1.12
N ASP A 247 0.21 8.76 -2.28
CA ASP A 247 -0.82 7.76 -2.54
C ASP A 247 -0.26 6.34 -2.43
N LEU A 248 0.88 6.11 -3.08
CA LEU A 248 1.54 4.81 -3.02
C LEU A 248 2.10 4.52 -1.61
N GLN A 249 2.49 5.55 -0.85
CA GLN A 249 2.88 5.39 0.55
C GLN A 249 1.69 5.02 1.44
N LEU A 250 0.53 5.62 1.19
CA LEU A 250 -0.71 5.27 1.87
C LEU A 250 -1.09 3.81 1.59
N MET A 251 -1.12 3.41 0.30
CA MET A 251 -1.43 2.02 -0.09
C MET A 251 -0.46 1.00 0.53
N ASP A 252 0.81 1.36 0.64
CA ASP A 252 1.86 0.57 1.30
C ASP A 252 1.46 0.26 2.76
N VAL A 253 1.26 1.29 3.59
CA VAL A 253 0.99 1.10 5.02
C VAL A 253 -0.41 0.54 5.33
N ILE A 254 -1.33 0.55 4.38
CA ILE A 254 -2.62 -0.14 4.54
C ILE A 254 -2.60 -1.60 4.07
N GLY A 255 -1.41 -2.16 3.75
CA GLY A 255 -1.20 -3.59 3.63
C GLY A 255 -0.71 -4.10 2.27
N TYR A 256 -0.28 -3.23 1.35
CA TYR A 256 0.26 -3.65 0.05
C TYR A 256 1.80 -3.56 0.03
N GLY A 257 2.46 -4.70 -0.26
CA GLY A 257 3.91 -4.77 -0.33
C GLY A 257 4.47 -4.11 -1.61
N ARG A 258 5.28 -3.05 -1.47
CA ARG A 258 5.84 -2.33 -2.62
C ARG A 258 6.77 -3.20 -3.45
N VAL A 259 6.66 -3.06 -4.76
CA VAL A 259 7.69 -3.54 -5.69
C VAL A 259 8.92 -2.68 -5.51
N ASN A 260 9.99 -3.30 -5.03
CA ASN A 260 11.29 -2.68 -5.22
C ASN A 260 11.75 -3.02 -6.64
N PRO A 261 12.08 -2.04 -7.50
CA PRO A 261 12.62 -2.34 -8.82
C PRO A 261 13.79 -3.31 -8.66
N LYS A 262 13.79 -4.40 -9.43
CA LYS A 262 14.88 -5.38 -9.39
C LYS A 262 16.20 -4.66 -9.60
N GLY A 263 17.10 -4.75 -8.59
CA GLY A 263 18.34 -4.00 -8.56
C GLY A 263 18.28 -2.63 -7.86
N SER A 264 17.13 -2.20 -7.30
CA SER A 264 17.13 -1.06 -6.37
C SER A 264 17.59 -1.53 -4.99
N LEU A 265 18.69 -0.96 -4.54
CA LEU A 265 19.19 -1.16 -3.19
C LEU A 265 18.37 -0.31 -2.22
N ILE A 266 17.87 -0.97 -1.17
CA ILE A 266 17.24 -0.31 -0.04
C ILE A 266 18.32 -0.15 1.03
N GLU A 267 18.46 1.05 1.53
CA GLU A 267 19.35 1.33 2.66
C GLU A 267 18.57 1.25 3.97
N THR A 268 19.10 0.55 4.96
CA THR A 268 18.62 0.59 6.34
C THR A 268 19.77 0.76 7.31
N VAL A 269 19.49 1.39 8.46
CA VAL A 269 20.43 1.58 9.55
C VAL A 269 19.82 1.08 10.84
N GLY A 270 20.55 0.27 11.61
CA GLY A 270 20.04 -0.23 12.87
C GLY A 270 21.03 -1.08 13.64
N HIS A 271 20.62 -1.49 14.85
CA HIS A 271 21.40 -2.36 15.73
C HIS A 271 21.05 -3.83 15.47
N ILE A 272 22.07 -4.66 15.33
CA ILE A 272 21.85 -6.09 15.11
C ILE A 272 21.29 -6.71 16.39
N SER A 273 20.07 -7.25 16.33
CA SER A 273 19.42 -8.00 17.41
C SER A 273 19.61 -9.50 17.28
N PHE A 274 19.88 -9.99 16.08
CA PHE A 274 20.12 -11.40 15.77
C PHE A 274 21.13 -11.52 14.65
N LEU A 275 22.15 -12.33 14.85
CA LEU A 275 23.14 -12.69 13.83
C LEU A 275 23.37 -14.20 13.89
N ARG A 276 23.18 -14.88 12.78
CA ARG A 276 23.36 -16.32 12.68
C ARG A 276 24.08 -16.70 11.40
N ALA A 277 25.04 -17.61 11.51
CA ALA A 277 25.59 -18.35 10.38
C ALA A 277 25.16 -19.82 10.47
N HIS A 278 24.88 -20.47 9.34
CA HIS A 278 24.44 -21.85 9.26
C HIS A 278 24.94 -22.54 8.00
N ASP A 279 24.70 -23.87 7.92
CA ASP A 279 25.23 -24.71 6.85
C ASP A 279 24.70 -24.34 5.47
N LEU A 280 25.53 -24.61 4.47
CA LEU A 280 25.24 -24.40 3.05
C LEU A 280 23.88 -25.00 2.66
N GLY A 281 23.06 -24.20 1.99
CA GLY A 281 21.79 -24.62 1.42
C GLY A 281 20.65 -24.81 2.42
N THR A 282 20.85 -24.54 3.72
CA THR A 282 19.76 -24.63 4.71
C THR A 282 18.80 -23.46 4.64
N GLY A 283 19.26 -22.27 4.24
CA GLY A 283 18.47 -21.06 4.09
C GLY A 283 17.75 -20.61 5.37
N TYR A 284 16.92 -19.58 5.26
CA TYR A 284 16.15 -19.03 6.38
C TYR A 284 14.73 -18.65 5.97
N GLY A 285 13.76 -18.87 6.87
CA GLY A 285 12.36 -18.52 6.65
C GLY A 285 11.60 -19.56 5.82
N LYS A 286 10.43 -19.14 5.33
CA LYS A 286 9.52 -19.93 4.47
C LYS A 286 9.06 -19.08 3.31
N ALA A 287 8.62 -19.72 2.22
CA ALA A 287 7.98 -18.99 1.14
C ALA A 287 6.78 -18.15 1.64
N PRO A 288 6.55 -16.94 1.10
CA PRO A 288 7.30 -16.29 0.02
C PRO A 288 8.60 -15.56 0.46
N SER A 289 8.95 -15.57 1.74
CA SER A 289 10.13 -14.87 2.30
C SER A 289 11.30 -15.80 2.59
N PHE A 290 11.47 -16.88 1.81
CA PHE A 290 12.62 -17.78 1.98
C PHE A 290 13.90 -17.12 1.46
N LEU A 291 14.91 -17.02 2.34
CA LEU A 291 16.26 -16.56 1.99
C LEU A 291 17.18 -17.77 1.73
N ASP A 292 17.70 -17.87 0.53
CA ASP A 292 18.80 -18.79 0.21
C ASP A 292 20.13 -18.15 0.64
N CYS A 293 20.47 -18.31 1.91
CA CYS A 293 21.63 -17.67 2.53
C CYS A 293 22.23 -18.53 3.62
N GLU A 294 23.49 -18.28 3.95
CA GLU A 294 24.21 -18.88 5.08
C GLU A 294 24.43 -17.88 6.24
N VAL A 295 24.27 -16.59 6.02
CA VAL A 295 24.29 -15.56 7.06
C VAL A 295 22.93 -14.88 7.13
N VAL A 296 22.38 -14.75 8.34
CA VAL A 296 21.09 -14.04 8.60
C VAL A 296 21.27 -13.00 9.66
N VAL A 297 20.68 -11.83 9.42
CA VAL A 297 20.67 -10.66 10.29
C VAL A 297 19.23 -10.20 10.51
N LEU A 298 18.89 -9.87 11.77
CA LEU A 298 17.72 -9.08 12.12
C LEU A 298 18.22 -7.81 12.83
N LEU A 299 17.62 -6.68 12.50
CA LEU A 299 17.85 -5.44 13.23
C LEU A 299 16.79 -5.27 14.32
N ALA A 300 17.17 -4.63 15.43
CA ALA A 300 16.24 -4.32 16.53
C ALA A 300 15.10 -3.41 16.05
N GLU A 301 15.41 -2.53 15.12
CA GLU A 301 14.48 -1.59 14.49
C GLU A 301 13.56 -2.27 13.46
N GLN A 302 13.92 -3.48 13.00
CA GLN A 302 13.17 -4.28 12.02
C GLN A 302 13.11 -5.76 12.43
N PRO A 303 12.52 -6.12 13.58
CA PRO A 303 12.64 -7.46 14.16
C PRO A 303 11.95 -8.57 13.35
N LEU A 304 11.09 -8.20 12.41
CA LEU A 304 10.33 -9.14 11.57
C LEU A 304 10.85 -9.23 10.13
N PHE A 305 11.88 -8.45 9.77
CA PHE A 305 12.47 -8.46 8.44
C PHE A 305 13.86 -9.08 8.50
N ALA A 306 14.01 -10.28 7.91
CA ALA A 306 15.28 -10.99 7.88
C ALA A 306 16.10 -10.54 6.66
N MET A 307 17.35 -10.20 6.87
CA MET A 307 18.31 -9.93 5.80
C MET A 307 19.40 -10.97 5.80
N GLY A 308 19.90 -11.36 4.63
CA GLY A 308 20.94 -12.39 4.58
C GLY A 308 21.72 -12.40 3.29
N PHE A 309 22.83 -13.14 3.28
CA PHE A 309 23.65 -13.36 2.10
C PHE A 309 24.35 -14.73 2.15
N GLN A 310 24.83 -15.14 1.01
CA GLN A 310 25.50 -16.43 0.84
C GLN A 310 26.98 -16.35 1.22
N LEU A 311 27.49 -17.35 1.94
CA LEU A 311 28.91 -17.57 2.22
C LEU A 311 29.43 -18.80 1.46
N ARG A 312 29.15 -18.88 0.17
CA ARG A 312 29.54 -19.98 -0.71
C ARG A 312 30.91 -19.73 -1.33
N THR A 313 31.61 -20.82 -1.66
CA THR A 313 32.92 -20.73 -2.34
C THR A 313 32.72 -20.36 -3.80
N ASP A 314 32.75 -19.08 -4.08
CA ASP A 314 32.69 -18.46 -5.40
C ASP A 314 33.62 -17.22 -5.44
N THR A 315 33.62 -16.51 -6.57
CA THR A 315 34.49 -15.31 -6.75
C THR A 315 34.17 -14.17 -5.80
N GLU A 316 32.99 -14.14 -5.18
CA GLU A 316 32.54 -13.10 -4.26
C GLU A 316 32.73 -13.45 -2.79
N GLN A 317 33.13 -14.70 -2.50
CA GLN A 317 33.34 -15.18 -1.13
C GLN A 317 34.26 -14.25 -0.29
N PRO A 318 35.38 -13.74 -0.79
CA PRO A 318 36.24 -12.87 0.01
C PRO A 318 35.50 -11.62 0.51
N THR A 319 34.76 -10.95 -0.37
CA THR A 319 33.96 -9.76 -0.02
C THR A 319 32.84 -10.10 0.98
N ARG A 320 32.16 -11.22 0.80
CA ARG A 320 31.10 -11.68 1.70
C ARG A 320 31.63 -12.06 3.08
N THR A 321 32.85 -12.59 3.14
CA THR A 321 33.54 -12.87 4.43
C THR A 321 33.82 -11.58 5.19
N GLU A 322 34.32 -10.54 4.50
CA GLU A 322 34.53 -9.22 5.10
C GLU A 322 33.22 -8.58 5.59
N MET A 323 32.14 -8.71 4.81
CA MET A 323 30.80 -8.26 5.24
C MET A 323 30.35 -8.96 6.51
N PHE A 324 30.56 -10.28 6.62
CA PHE A 324 30.22 -11.06 7.83
C PHE A 324 31.05 -10.63 9.02
N ASP A 325 32.37 -10.40 8.84
CA ASP A 325 33.24 -9.94 9.92
C ASP A 325 32.87 -8.55 10.41
N LEU A 326 32.44 -7.67 9.52
CA LEU A 326 31.93 -6.33 9.87
C LEU A 326 30.63 -6.44 10.71
N LEU A 327 29.66 -7.25 10.26
CA LEU A 327 28.43 -7.50 11.01
C LEU A 327 28.69 -8.12 12.38
N ARG A 328 29.58 -9.10 12.46
CA ARG A 328 29.97 -9.75 13.71
C ARG A 328 30.62 -8.77 14.67
N SER A 329 31.51 -7.92 14.18
CA SER A 329 32.20 -6.92 14.97
C SER A 329 31.22 -5.88 15.53
N ALA A 330 30.29 -5.40 14.70
CA ALA A 330 29.25 -4.47 15.11
C ALA A 330 28.30 -5.09 16.15
N PHE A 331 27.89 -6.36 15.94
CA PHE A 331 27.03 -7.09 16.87
C PHE A 331 27.65 -7.26 18.25
N ILE A 332 28.94 -7.61 18.32
CA ILE A 332 29.67 -7.82 19.61
C ILE A 332 29.75 -6.51 20.42
N VAL A 333 29.96 -5.37 19.74
CA VAL A 333 30.15 -4.07 20.42
C VAL A 333 28.86 -3.26 20.52
N GLY A 334 27.76 -3.74 19.96
CA GLY A 334 26.45 -3.08 19.98
C GLY A 334 26.44 -1.77 19.16
N ARG A 335 27.17 -1.72 18.05
CA ARG A 335 27.17 -0.56 17.15
C ARG A 335 26.10 -0.74 16.06
N PRO A 336 25.48 0.36 15.60
CA PRO A 336 24.59 0.30 14.45
C PRO A 336 25.39 -0.03 13.18
N VAL A 337 24.72 -0.68 12.25
CA VAL A 337 25.22 -0.97 10.91
C VAL A 337 24.31 -0.34 9.87
N ARG A 338 24.90 0.01 8.74
CA ARG A 338 24.21 0.40 7.52
C ARG A 338 24.20 -0.81 6.59
N ILE A 339 23.06 -1.21 6.14
CA ILE A 339 22.87 -2.35 5.25
C ILE A 339 22.12 -1.91 4.01
N ASP A 340 22.70 -2.19 2.83
CA ASP A 340 22.00 -2.08 1.55
C ASP A 340 21.57 -3.49 1.13
N TYR A 341 20.30 -3.66 0.80
CA TYR A 341 19.74 -4.97 0.42
C TYR A 341 18.74 -4.85 -0.73
N GLU A 342 18.53 -5.96 -1.43
CA GLU A 342 17.43 -6.16 -2.37
C GLU A 342 16.35 -7.01 -1.71
N THR A 343 15.08 -6.63 -1.85
CA THR A 343 13.97 -7.42 -1.32
C THR A 343 13.81 -8.72 -2.11
N VAL A 344 13.71 -9.85 -1.43
CA VAL A 344 13.47 -11.18 -2.03
C VAL A 344 12.12 -11.78 -1.59
N GLY A 345 11.40 -11.08 -0.71
CA GLY A 345 10.08 -11.46 -0.23
C GLY A 345 9.55 -10.43 0.78
N PRO A 346 8.29 -10.54 1.20
CA PRO A 346 7.66 -9.55 2.08
C PRO A 346 8.40 -9.31 3.41
N ARG A 347 9.20 -10.28 3.87
CA ARG A 347 9.95 -10.22 5.13
C ARG A 347 11.41 -10.64 4.97
N ALA A 348 11.94 -10.54 3.76
CA ALA A 348 13.28 -11.02 3.48
C ALA A 348 13.99 -10.15 2.45
N GLY A 349 15.27 -9.84 2.73
CA GLY A 349 16.15 -9.11 1.84
C GLY A 349 17.51 -9.78 1.67
N GLN A 350 18.03 -9.77 0.45
CA GLN A 350 19.40 -10.17 0.17
C GLN A 350 20.34 -8.99 0.40
N ILE A 351 21.25 -9.12 1.34
CA ILE A 351 22.25 -8.08 1.63
C ILE A 351 23.23 -7.99 0.46
N ILE A 352 23.46 -6.77 0.00
CA ILE A 352 24.41 -6.45 -1.06
C ILE A 352 25.63 -5.70 -0.52
N ARG A 353 25.41 -4.83 0.51
CA ARG A 353 26.49 -4.07 1.14
C ARG A 353 26.29 -3.94 2.63
N VAL A 354 27.39 -3.82 3.36
CA VAL A 354 27.39 -3.54 4.80
C VAL A 354 28.43 -2.44 5.08
N ALA A 355 28.06 -1.51 5.95
CA ALA A 355 28.98 -0.48 6.46
C ALA A 355 28.73 -0.23 7.96
N ASN A 356 29.71 0.34 8.64
CA ASN A 356 29.48 0.94 9.96
C ASN A 356 28.65 2.22 9.79
N ALA A 357 27.66 2.43 10.66
CA ALA A 357 26.81 3.62 10.66
C ALA A 357 27.29 4.64 11.70
#